data_dacbe546a1345545bd2657c5b899f32c
#
_entry.id   dacbe546a1345545bd2657c5b899f32c
#
_cell.length_a   1.000
_cell.length_b   1.000
_cell.length_c   1.000
_cell.angle_alpha   90.00
_cell.angle_beta   90.00
_cell.angle_gamma   90.00
#
_symmetry.space_group_name_H-M   'P 1'
#
loop_
_entity.id
_entity.type
_entity.pdbx_description
1 polymer ?
#
loop_
_entity_poly.entity_id
_entity_poly.type
_entity_poly.pdbx_seq_one_letter_code
_entity_poly.pdbx_strand_id
1 'polypeptide(L)'
;MKNAVKISRLLEPYNIEFMEQPIASTDISGLRFIRDHSEIPVYADETIFTPQDVSEVMRREAVDGINIKLMKSGGISDAMQMANTAKSFGVPVMIGCMVETRIANTSGLIVALSNSAVKYADLDGYNNIKEDPVTEGILMSKGEVRLSNDLPGTGISVKEKFRI
;
A
#
# COMPACT_ATOMS: atom_id res chain seq x y z
N MET A 1 4.10 10.83 -19.37
CA MET A 1 3.74 9.62 -20.15
C MET A 1 4.90 9.05 -20.95
N LYS A 2 5.42 9.68 -22.03
CA LYS A 2 6.46 9.08 -22.89
C LYS A 2 7.73 8.62 -22.15
N ASN A 3 8.20 9.36 -21.16
CA ASN A 3 9.36 8.98 -20.36
C ASN A 3 9.10 7.77 -19.47
N ALA A 4 7.91 7.67 -18.86
CA ALA A 4 7.54 6.51 -18.05
C ALA A 4 7.50 5.24 -18.90
N VAL A 5 6.87 5.27 -20.09
CA VAL A 5 6.88 4.14 -21.03
C VAL A 5 8.29 3.80 -21.51
N LYS A 6 9.14 4.81 -21.76
CA LYS A 6 10.55 4.55 -22.13
C LYS A 6 11.31 3.84 -21.01
N ILE A 7 11.10 4.30 -19.77
CA ILE A 7 11.76 3.70 -18.59
C ILE A 7 11.23 2.28 -18.37
N SER A 8 9.91 2.04 -18.48
CA SER A 8 9.35 0.69 -18.31
C SER A 8 9.99 -0.29 -19.27
N ARG A 9 10.13 0.06 -20.55
CA ARG A 9 10.79 -0.79 -21.56
C ARG A 9 12.26 -1.08 -21.24
N LEU A 10 12.98 -0.14 -20.64
CA LEU A 10 14.37 -0.35 -20.20
C LEU A 10 14.45 -1.27 -18.99
N LEU A 11 13.38 -1.36 -18.19
CA LEU A 11 13.31 -2.19 -17.00
C LEU A 11 12.76 -3.61 -17.25
N GLU A 12 12.10 -3.87 -18.38
CA GLU A 12 11.57 -5.19 -18.75
C GLU A 12 12.57 -6.35 -18.57
N PRO A 13 13.86 -6.23 -18.94
CA PRO A 13 14.82 -7.30 -18.78
C PRO A 13 15.12 -7.68 -17.32
N TYR A 14 14.72 -6.85 -16.36
CA TYR A 14 15.00 -7.04 -14.93
C TYR A 14 13.88 -7.76 -14.18
N ASN A 15 12.85 -8.22 -14.86
CA ASN A 15 11.71 -8.94 -14.28
C ASN A 15 11.07 -8.18 -13.11
N ILE A 16 10.79 -6.89 -13.31
CA ILE A 16 10.13 -6.02 -12.33
C ILE A 16 8.68 -6.47 -12.14
N GLU A 17 8.25 -6.66 -10.90
CA GLU A 17 6.90 -7.12 -10.58
C GLU A 17 5.84 -6.06 -10.86
N PHE A 18 6.10 -4.79 -10.56
CA PHE A 18 5.23 -3.66 -10.88
C PHE A 18 5.96 -2.32 -10.77
N MET A 19 5.38 -1.29 -11.37
CA MET A 19 5.78 0.11 -11.20
C MET A 19 4.71 0.85 -10.39
N GLU A 20 5.14 1.57 -9.35
CA GLU A 20 4.24 2.36 -8.52
C GLU A 20 4.25 3.82 -8.97
N GLN A 21 3.06 4.38 -9.18
CA GLN A 21 2.79 5.78 -9.49
C GLN A 21 3.76 6.41 -10.50
N PRO A 22 3.87 5.89 -11.71
CA PRO A 22 4.89 6.35 -12.68
C PRO A 22 4.61 7.72 -13.29
N ILE A 23 3.53 8.40 -12.89
CA ILE A 23 3.11 9.72 -13.39
C ILE A 23 2.43 10.52 -12.27
N ALA A 24 2.19 11.82 -12.49
CA ALA A 24 1.49 12.68 -11.55
C ALA A 24 0.12 12.11 -11.15
N SER A 25 -0.20 12.21 -9.86
CA SER A 25 -1.40 11.59 -9.25
C SER A 25 -2.73 12.08 -9.85
N THR A 26 -2.75 13.26 -10.44
CA THR A 26 -3.94 13.84 -11.07
C THR A 26 -4.20 13.35 -12.50
N ASP A 27 -3.24 12.62 -13.11
CA ASP A 27 -3.33 12.19 -14.51
C ASP A 27 -3.73 10.71 -14.62
N ILE A 28 -4.98 10.40 -14.31
CA ILE A 28 -5.53 9.03 -14.42
C ILE A 28 -5.49 8.54 -15.88
N SER A 29 -5.72 9.42 -16.85
CA SER A 29 -5.63 9.06 -18.27
C SER A 29 -4.20 8.70 -18.68
N GLY A 30 -3.22 9.38 -18.07
CA GLY A 30 -1.80 9.04 -18.25
C GLY A 30 -1.42 7.71 -17.60
N LEU A 31 -1.99 7.36 -16.43
CA LEU A 31 -1.82 6.03 -15.83
C LEU A 31 -2.33 4.95 -16.79
N ARG A 32 -3.55 5.11 -17.32
CA ARG A 32 -4.11 4.18 -18.31
C ARG A 32 -3.21 4.06 -19.54
N PHE A 33 -2.73 5.19 -20.07
CA PHE A 33 -1.83 5.18 -21.21
C PHE A 33 -0.54 4.39 -20.93
N ILE A 34 0.07 4.59 -19.75
CA ILE A 34 1.30 3.88 -19.38
C ILE A 34 1.03 2.38 -19.24
N ARG A 35 -0.06 2.01 -18.55
CA ARG A 35 -0.51 0.62 -18.41
C ARG A 35 -0.67 -0.08 -19.76
N ASP A 36 -1.33 0.59 -20.71
CA ASP A 36 -1.60 0.01 -22.04
C ASP A 36 -0.33 -0.13 -22.93
N HIS A 37 0.79 0.51 -22.55
CA HIS A 37 2.04 0.54 -23.32
C HIS A 37 3.25 0.00 -22.54
N SER A 38 3.03 -0.65 -21.41
CA SER A 38 4.06 -1.25 -20.56
C SER A 38 3.75 -2.72 -20.32
N GLU A 39 4.76 -3.57 -20.40
CA GLU A 39 4.67 -4.98 -19.96
C GLU A 39 4.76 -5.09 -18.42
N ILE A 40 5.28 -4.06 -17.74
CA ILE A 40 5.37 -4.02 -16.28
C ILE A 40 4.03 -3.50 -15.74
N PRO A 41 3.37 -4.25 -14.82
CA PRO A 41 2.12 -3.82 -14.20
C PRO A 41 2.23 -2.46 -13.52
N VAL A 42 1.18 -1.65 -13.58
CA VAL A 42 1.13 -0.29 -13.02
C VAL A 42 0.26 -0.26 -11.78
N TYR A 43 0.80 0.22 -10.67
CA TYR A 43 0.08 0.40 -9.40
C TYR A 43 -0.14 1.88 -9.11
N ALA A 44 -1.35 2.23 -8.64
CA ALA A 44 -1.64 3.57 -8.15
C ALA A 44 -1.29 3.69 -6.66
N ASP A 45 -0.65 4.79 -6.29
CA ASP A 45 -0.41 5.21 -4.90
C ASP A 45 -1.06 6.57 -4.63
N GLU A 46 -0.41 7.66 -5.00
CA GLU A 46 -0.89 9.02 -4.72
C GLU A 46 -2.12 9.43 -5.56
N THR A 47 -2.56 8.60 -6.47
CA THR A 47 -3.82 8.81 -7.20
C THR A 47 -5.05 8.42 -6.36
N ILE A 48 -4.88 7.60 -5.32
CA ILE A 48 -5.98 7.06 -4.52
C ILE A 48 -5.85 7.45 -3.04
N PHE A 49 -6.90 8.03 -2.47
CA PHE A 49 -7.04 8.39 -1.06
C PHE A 49 -8.35 7.85 -0.48
N THR A 50 -9.36 7.63 -1.31
CA THR A 50 -10.71 7.27 -0.89
C THR A 50 -11.22 6.04 -1.65
N PRO A 51 -12.27 5.36 -1.15
CA PRO A 51 -12.96 4.32 -1.91
C PRO A 51 -13.51 4.79 -3.26
N GLN A 52 -13.86 6.08 -3.37
CA GLN A 52 -14.34 6.69 -4.61
C GLN A 52 -13.22 6.80 -5.65
N ASP A 53 -12.01 7.18 -5.22
CA ASP A 53 -10.85 7.24 -6.12
C ASP A 53 -10.52 5.84 -6.65
N VAL A 54 -10.57 4.81 -5.79
CA VAL A 54 -10.40 3.41 -6.23
C VAL A 54 -11.44 3.04 -7.27
N SER A 55 -12.72 3.34 -7.02
CA SER A 55 -13.79 3.08 -8.00
C SER A 55 -13.55 3.79 -9.33
N GLU A 56 -13.01 5.01 -9.30
CA GLU A 56 -12.71 5.78 -10.51
C GLU A 56 -11.57 5.17 -11.33
N VAL A 57 -10.44 4.82 -10.70
CA VAL A 57 -9.30 4.21 -11.42
C VAL A 57 -9.66 2.82 -11.96
N MET A 58 -10.52 2.06 -11.25
CA MET A 58 -11.03 0.77 -11.70
C MET A 58 -11.93 0.91 -12.93
N ARG A 59 -12.92 1.82 -12.90
CA ARG A 59 -13.81 2.05 -14.04
C ARG A 59 -13.09 2.52 -15.29
N ARG A 60 -11.99 3.24 -15.12
CA ARG A 60 -11.13 3.67 -16.24
C ARG A 60 -10.12 2.60 -16.64
N GLU A 61 -10.09 1.48 -15.95
CA GLU A 61 -9.07 0.42 -16.14
C GLU A 61 -7.65 1.01 -16.17
N ALA A 62 -7.37 1.97 -15.27
CA ALA A 62 -6.18 2.79 -15.33
C ALA A 62 -4.94 2.13 -14.74
N VAL A 63 -5.12 1.05 -13.96
CA VAL A 63 -4.04 0.40 -13.19
C VAL A 63 -4.25 -1.11 -13.13
N ASP A 64 -3.17 -1.85 -12.82
CA ASP A 64 -3.16 -3.29 -12.61
C ASP A 64 -3.19 -3.65 -11.12
N GLY A 65 -2.89 -2.69 -10.25
CA GLY A 65 -2.92 -2.83 -8.79
C GLY A 65 -3.02 -1.48 -8.09
N ILE A 66 -3.20 -1.52 -6.78
CA ILE A 66 -3.26 -0.32 -5.95
C ILE A 66 -2.44 -0.47 -4.67
N ASN A 67 -1.85 0.65 -4.20
CA ASN A 67 -1.18 0.75 -2.91
C ASN A 67 -2.01 1.58 -1.93
N ILE A 68 -2.58 0.93 -0.93
CA ILE A 68 -3.35 1.54 0.15
C ILE A 68 -2.41 1.83 1.32
N LYS A 69 -2.41 3.07 1.79
CA LYS A 69 -1.68 3.48 3.01
C LYS A 69 -2.69 4.04 4.01
N LEU A 70 -2.73 3.49 5.22
CA LEU A 70 -3.74 3.88 6.23
C LEU A 70 -3.73 5.39 6.52
N MET A 71 -2.55 5.98 6.53
CA MET A 71 -2.38 7.42 6.74
C MET A 71 -3.03 8.26 5.63
N LYS A 72 -3.03 7.78 4.39
CA LYS A 72 -3.71 8.44 3.27
C LYS A 72 -5.23 8.21 3.30
N SER A 73 -5.64 6.99 3.58
CA SER A 73 -7.04 6.56 3.46
C SER A 73 -7.94 6.94 4.63
N GLY A 74 -7.40 7.57 5.68
CA GLY A 74 -8.20 7.93 6.86
C GLY A 74 -8.38 6.79 7.87
N GLY A 75 -7.62 5.68 7.75
CA GLY A 75 -7.57 4.59 8.71
C GLY A 75 -8.11 3.26 8.20
N ILE A 76 -8.37 2.34 9.14
CA ILE A 76 -8.69 0.93 8.84
C ILE A 76 -9.98 0.78 8.04
N SER A 77 -11.04 1.51 8.43
CA SER A 77 -12.37 1.37 7.80
C SER A 77 -12.33 1.65 6.31
N ASP A 78 -11.77 2.80 5.93
CA ASP A 78 -11.70 3.20 4.52
C ASP A 78 -10.71 2.34 3.74
N ALA A 79 -9.58 1.97 4.37
CA ALA A 79 -8.63 1.03 3.77
C ALA A 79 -9.28 -0.32 3.42
N MET A 80 -10.10 -0.86 4.31
CA MET A 80 -10.87 -2.08 4.07
C MET A 80 -11.92 -1.92 2.95
N GLN A 81 -12.59 -0.76 2.88
CA GLN A 81 -13.53 -0.47 1.79
C GLN A 81 -12.79 -0.37 0.45
N MET A 82 -11.64 0.33 0.40
CA MET A 82 -10.79 0.42 -0.78
C MET A 82 -10.34 -0.97 -1.25
N ALA A 83 -9.85 -1.81 -0.34
CA ALA A 83 -9.41 -3.16 -0.65
C ALA A 83 -10.56 -4.05 -1.15
N ASN A 84 -11.76 -3.94 -0.55
CA ASN A 84 -12.93 -4.67 -1.00
C ASN A 84 -13.41 -4.17 -2.38
N THR A 85 -13.32 -2.88 -2.65
CA THR A 85 -13.62 -2.32 -3.96
C THR A 85 -12.67 -2.90 -5.02
N ALA A 86 -11.35 -2.84 -4.80
CA ALA A 86 -10.37 -3.43 -5.72
C ALA A 86 -10.61 -4.93 -5.93
N LYS A 87 -10.91 -5.66 -4.85
CA LYS A 87 -11.26 -7.09 -4.90
C LYS A 87 -12.44 -7.37 -5.82
N SER A 88 -13.47 -6.54 -5.80
CA SER A 88 -14.66 -6.72 -6.67
C SER A 88 -14.35 -6.58 -8.16
N PHE A 89 -13.27 -5.87 -8.50
CA PHE A 89 -12.75 -5.76 -9.85
C PHE A 89 -11.64 -6.80 -10.19
N GLY A 90 -11.29 -7.67 -9.24
CA GLY A 90 -10.22 -8.65 -9.42
C GLY A 90 -8.81 -8.05 -9.40
N VAL A 91 -8.65 -6.82 -8.91
CA VAL A 91 -7.38 -6.08 -8.89
C VAL A 91 -6.64 -6.32 -7.58
N PRO A 92 -5.34 -6.69 -7.62
CA PRO A 92 -4.52 -6.91 -6.44
C PRO A 92 -4.25 -5.60 -5.68
N VAL A 93 -4.04 -5.76 -4.38
CA VAL A 93 -3.78 -4.68 -3.45
C VAL A 93 -2.41 -4.87 -2.79
N MET A 94 -1.69 -3.79 -2.63
CA MET A 94 -0.59 -3.65 -1.67
C MET A 94 -1.06 -2.82 -0.48
N ILE A 95 -0.65 -3.17 0.72
CA ILE A 95 -0.72 -2.29 1.89
C ILE A 95 0.66 -1.72 2.11
N GLY A 96 0.81 -0.44 1.84
CA GLY A 96 2.03 0.31 2.09
C GLY A 96 1.97 1.14 3.37
N CYS A 97 3.05 1.88 3.61
CA CYS A 97 3.14 2.81 4.74
C CYS A 97 3.81 4.13 4.32
N MET A 98 3.74 5.09 5.20
CA MET A 98 4.59 6.27 5.24
C MET A 98 5.68 6.05 6.30
N VAL A 99 6.48 7.08 6.61
CA VAL A 99 7.32 7.05 7.82
C VAL A 99 6.40 7.25 9.03
N GLU A 100 5.98 6.15 9.63
CA GLU A 100 4.97 6.12 10.68
C GLU A 100 5.31 5.07 11.76
N THR A 101 4.72 5.22 12.95
CA THR A 101 5.02 4.35 14.10
C THR A 101 4.55 2.92 13.87
N ARG A 102 5.03 1.99 14.70
CA ARG A 102 4.52 0.61 14.72
C ARG A 102 3.02 0.51 14.96
N ILE A 103 2.40 1.52 15.58
CA ILE A 103 0.94 1.54 15.75
C ILE A 103 0.24 1.48 14.40
N ALA A 104 0.60 2.37 13.48
CA ALA A 104 0.03 2.42 12.15
C ALA A 104 0.45 1.23 11.28
N ASN A 105 1.74 0.87 11.29
CA ASN A 105 2.24 -0.27 10.53
C ASN A 105 1.61 -1.60 10.97
N THR A 106 1.39 -1.80 12.29
CA THR A 106 0.70 -2.99 12.80
C THR A 106 -0.76 -3.02 12.34
N SER A 107 -1.43 -1.86 12.39
CA SER A 107 -2.80 -1.75 11.88
C SER A 107 -2.86 -2.06 10.38
N GLY A 108 -1.88 -1.60 9.60
CA GLY A 108 -1.72 -1.93 8.19
C GLY A 108 -1.53 -3.44 7.95
N LEU A 109 -0.70 -4.09 8.77
CA LEU A 109 -0.50 -5.53 8.69
C LEU A 109 -1.79 -6.31 8.99
N ILE A 110 -2.57 -5.88 9.99
CA ILE A 110 -3.87 -6.50 10.31
C ILE A 110 -4.82 -6.37 9.12
N VAL A 111 -4.90 -5.20 8.47
CA VAL A 111 -5.68 -5.01 7.24
C VAL A 111 -5.19 -5.95 6.14
N ALA A 112 -3.88 -6.05 5.94
CA ALA A 112 -3.29 -6.94 4.93
C ALA A 112 -3.67 -8.41 5.16
N LEU A 113 -3.56 -8.89 6.39
CA LEU A 113 -3.91 -10.27 6.76
C LEU A 113 -5.43 -10.55 6.68
N SER A 114 -6.26 -9.51 6.76
CA SER A 114 -7.73 -9.62 6.78
C SER A 114 -8.37 -9.65 5.40
N ASN A 115 -7.63 -9.38 4.31
CA ASN A 115 -8.20 -9.26 2.97
C ASN A 115 -7.40 -10.04 1.92
N SER A 116 -8.04 -11.01 1.29
CA SER A 116 -7.41 -11.89 0.29
C SER A 116 -6.99 -11.20 -1.02
N ALA A 117 -7.42 -9.96 -1.27
CA ALA A 117 -6.94 -9.16 -2.39
C ALA A 117 -5.52 -8.62 -2.16
N VAL A 118 -5.09 -8.52 -0.90
CA VAL A 118 -3.74 -8.05 -0.58
C VAL A 118 -2.73 -9.12 -0.95
N LYS A 119 -1.77 -8.73 -1.80
CA LYS A 119 -0.67 -9.58 -2.28
C LYS A 119 0.69 -9.13 -1.78
N TYR A 120 0.82 -7.85 -1.46
CA TYR A 120 2.06 -7.24 -1.01
C TYR A 120 1.84 -6.42 0.26
N ALA A 121 2.86 -6.38 1.11
CA ALA A 121 2.89 -5.53 2.31
C ALA A 121 4.26 -4.87 2.40
N ASP A 122 4.29 -3.55 2.26
CA ASP A 122 5.46 -2.69 2.42
C ASP A 122 5.28 -1.83 3.69
N LEU A 123 5.67 -2.41 4.85
CA LEU A 123 5.35 -1.90 6.18
C LEU A 123 6.62 -1.72 7.03
N ASP A 124 7.66 -1.16 6.45
CA ASP A 124 8.97 -0.97 7.09
C ASP A 124 9.20 0.45 7.63
N GLY A 125 8.28 1.38 7.41
CA GLY A 125 8.42 2.80 7.73
C GLY A 125 8.82 3.10 9.18
N TYR A 126 8.44 2.25 10.13
CA TYR A 126 8.81 2.40 11.53
C TYR A 126 10.32 2.25 11.78
N ASN A 127 11.07 1.60 10.90
CA ASN A 127 12.52 1.46 11.00
C ASN A 127 13.25 2.81 10.83
N ASN A 128 12.58 3.79 10.24
CA ASN A 128 13.11 5.14 10.03
C ASN A 128 12.83 6.09 11.20
N ILE A 129 12.15 5.63 12.26
CA ILE A 129 11.80 6.43 13.42
C ILE A 129 12.86 6.25 14.51
N LYS A 130 13.45 7.36 14.95
CA LYS A 130 14.48 7.36 16.00
C LYS A 130 13.99 6.76 17.31
N GLU A 131 12.73 7.00 17.65
CA GLU A 131 12.12 6.51 18.88
C GLU A 131 10.63 6.23 18.67
N ASP A 132 10.29 4.95 18.60
CA ASP A 132 8.90 4.50 18.46
C ASP A 132 8.21 4.48 19.85
N PRO A 133 6.99 5.00 19.99
CA PRO A 133 6.26 5.01 21.26
C PRO A 133 5.86 3.62 21.77
N VAL A 134 6.00 2.58 20.97
CA VAL A 134 5.63 1.20 21.31
C VAL A 134 6.79 0.24 21.09
N THR A 135 6.68 -0.97 21.62
CA THR A 135 7.70 -2.02 21.49
C THR A 135 7.20 -3.25 20.76
N GLU A 136 5.91 -3.53 20.89
CA GLU A 136 5.23 -4.67 20.28
C GLU A 136 4.59 -4.26 18.95
N GLY A 137 3.87 -5.18 18.34
CA GLY A 137 3.16 -5.01 17.08
C GLY A 137 3.84 -5.73 15.94
N ILE A 138 4.08 -5.03 14.84
CA ILE A 138 4.74 -5.60 13.67
C ILE A 138 6.21 -5.93 13.96
N LEU A 139 6.63 -7.11 13.52
CA LEU A 139 8.03 -7.55 13.47
C LEU A 139 8.39 -7.88 12.04
N MET A 140 9.56 -7.42 11.60
CA MET A 140 10.13 -7.75 10.30
C MET A 140 11.42 -8.56 10.50
N SER A 141 11.53 -9.66 9.79
CA SER A 141 12.73 -10.50 9.77
C SER A 141 12.86 -11.18 8.42
N LYS A 142 14.01 -11.01 7.77
CA LYS A 142 14.35 -11.66 6.50
C LYS A 142 13.29 -11.49 5.39
N GLY A 143 12.69 -10.31 5.31
CA GLY A 143 11.64 -10.00 4.33
C GLY A 143 10.23 -10.48 4.71
N GLU A 144 10.08 -11.15 5.84
CA GLU A 144 8.78 -11.55 6.38
C GLU A 144 8.29 -10.56 7.43
N VAL A 145 7.01 -10.24 7.40
CA VAL A 145 6.34 -9.43 8.42
C VAL A 145 5.32 -10.28 9.18
N ARG A 146 5.29 -10.13 10.51
CA ARG A 146 4.37 -10.85 11.38
C ARG A 146 3.97 -10.00 12.59
N LEU A 147 2.89 -10.38 13.26
CA LEU A 147 2.54 -9.82 14.56
C LEU A 147 3.46 -10.39 15.63
N SER A 148 3.82 -9.56 16.62
CA SER A 148 4.72 -9.95 17.72
C SER A 148 4.09 -10.90 18.74
N ASN A 149 2.76 -10.89 18.82
CA ASN A 149 1.98 -11.68 19.78
C ASN A 149 0.54 -11.90 19.26
N ASP A 150 -0.21 -12.74 19.95
CA ASP A 150 -1.61 -13.11 19.64
C ASP A 150 -2.60 -12.36 20.54
N LEU A 151 -2.23 -11.22 21.10
CA LEU A 151 -3.12 -10.43 21.95
C LEU A 151 -4.24 -9.78 21.13
N PRO A 152 -5.42 -9.56 21.76
CA PRO A 152 -6.54 -8.92 21.09
C PRO A 152 -6.20 -7.49 20.58
N GLY A 153 -6.90 -7.08 19.50
CA GLY A 153 -6.68 -5.79 18.87
C GLY A 153 -5.34 -5.75 18.14
N THR A 154 -4.56 -4.71 18.35
CA THR A 154 -3.21 -4.58 17.77
C THR A 154 -2.12 -5.28 18.59
N GLY A 155 -2.43 -5.74 19.80
CA GLY A 155 -1.46 -6.31 20.71
C GLY A 155 -0.37 -5.35 21.18
N ILE A 156 -0.56 -4.03 21.03
CA ILE A 156 0.43 -2.99 21.26
C ILE A 156 0.28 -2.38 22.67
N SER A 157 1.40 -2.15 23.32
CA SER A 157 1.47 -1.36 24.57
C SER A 157 2.28 -0.10 24.36
N VAL A 158 1.71 1.05 24.73
CA VAL A 158 2.41 2.34 24.68
C VAL A 158 3.35 2.46 25.87
N LYS A 159 4.62 2.82 25.61
CA LYS A 159 5.64 3.07 26.64
C LYS A 159 5.18 4.14 27.61
N GLU A 160 5.49 3.97 28.91
CA GLU A 160 5.02 4.85 29.99
C GLU A 160 5.26 6.33 29.74
N LYS A 161 6.44 6.69 29.26
CA LYS A 161 6.83 8.08 28.97
C LYS A 161 6.00 8.79 27.89
N PHE A 162 5.20 8.04 27.11
CA PHE A 162 4.29 8.58 26.09
C PHE A 162 2.81 8.49 26.49
N ARG A 163 2.53 8.01 27.72
CA ARG A 163 1.18 8.01 28.25
C ARG A 163 0.89 9.38 28.87
N ILE A 164 -0.27 9.95 28.56
CA ILE A 164 -0.79 11.20 29.14
C ILE A 164 -1.66 10.84 30.34
#